data_4c5173479b9988b97d8ab0e2ebf6562b
#
_entry.id   4c5173479b9988b97d8ab0e2ebf6562b
#
_cell.length_a   1.000
_cell.length_b   1.000
_cell.length_c   1.000
_cell.angle_alpha   90.00
_cell.angle_beta   90.00
_cell.angle_gamma   90.00
#
_symmetry.space_group_name_H-M   'P 1'
#
loop_
_entity.id
_entity.type
_entity.pdbx_description
1 polymer ?
#
loop_
_entity_poly.entity_id
_entity_poly.type
_entity_poly.pdbx_seq_one_letter_code
_entity_poly.pdbx_strand_id
1 'polypeptide(L)'
;MDEIDINSFSEEKDCIFEGEKYSVRDNGAILRHPKENSRKRANDNIWTFGKENNQNPYLLFAGVRVHRIVATAFLGEPPNSTYVVDHKDTNCRNNRPENLQWLTRLENALKNPITRKKN
;
A
#
# COMPACT_ATOMS: atom_id res chain seq x y z
N MET A 1 0.35 1.11 -22.43
CA MET A 1 -0.05 1.62 -21.12
C MET A 1 1.00 2.57 -20.59
N ASP A 2 0.59 3.72 -20.16
CA ASP A 2 1.54 4.71 -19.68
C ASP A 2 2.11 4.30 -18.33
N GLU A 3 3.41 4.49 -18.19
CA GLU A 3 4.06 4.28 -16.91
C GLU A 3 3.85 5.49 -16.02
N ILE A 4 3.64 5.22 -14.71
CA ILE A 4 3.55 6.28 -13.74
C ILE A 4 4.97 6.73 -13.40
N ASP A 5 5.24 8.03 -13.56
CA ASP A 5 6.52 8.59 -13.15
C ASP A 5 6.56 8.64 -11.62
N ILE A 6 7.52 7.94 -11.03
CA ILE A 6 7.64 7.84 -9.58
C ILE A 6 7.89 9.21 -8.93
N ASN A 7 8.39 10.16 -9.68
CA ASN A 7 8.63 11.52 -9.19
C ASN A 7 7.49 12.48 -9.50
N SER A 8 6.41 12.00 -10.11
CA SER A 8 5.22 12.82 -10.39
C SER A 8 4.18 12.59 -9.27
N PHE A 9 4.17 13.50 -8.32
CA PHE A 9 3.25 13.41 -7.16
C PHE A 9 2.94 14.80 -6.65
N SER A 10 1.85 14.93 -5.89
CA SER A 10 1.42 16.19 -5.31
C SER A 10 1.62 16.25 -3.81
N GLU A 11 1.44 15.13 -3.10
CA GLU A 11 1.58 15.08 -1.64
C GLU A 11 2.48 13.93 -1.23
N GLU A 12 3.20 14.16 -0.13
CA GLU A 12 4.04 13.14 0.49
C GLU A 12 3.79 13.17 1.99
N LYS A 13 3.58 12.00 2.59
CA LYS A 13 3.35 11.87 4.03
C LYS A 13 4.21 10.77 4.60
N ASP A 14 4.56 10.92 5.87
CA ASP A 14 5.31 9.89 6.59
C ASP A 14 4.35 9.07 7.45
N CYS A 15 4.72 7.81 7.67
CA CYS A 15 4.00 6.96 8.62
C CYS A 15 4.94 5.93 9.23
N ILE A 16 4.45 5.30 10.30
CA ILE A 16 5.12 4.13 10.87
C ILE A 16 4.18 2.95 10.66
N PHE A 17 4.71 1.90 10.06
CA PHE A 17 3.96 0.68 9.79
C PHE A 17 4.80 -0.52 10.18
N GLU A 18 4.29 -1.33 11.10
CA GLU A 18 4.98 -2.53 11.61
C GLU A 18 6.42 -2.22 12.06
N GLY A 19 6.59 -1.12 12.80
CA GLY A 19 7.88 -0.73 13.36
C GLY A 19 8.85 -0.08 12.39
N GLU A 20 8.45 0.14 11.14
CA GLU A 20 9.29 0.78 10.13
C GLU A 20 8.75 2.17 9.79
N LYS A 21 9.65 3.12 9.59
CA LYS A 21 9.25 4.45 9.13
C LYS A 21 9.30 4.50 7.61
N TYR A 22 8.22 5.02 7.03
CA TYR A 22 8.10 5.19 5.58
C TYR A 22 7.74 6.63 5.24
N SER A 23 8.23 7.09 4.08
CA SER A 23 7.65 8.24 3.39
C SER A 23 6.81 7.71 2.25
N VAL A 24 5.66 8.32 2.00
CA VAL A 24 4.67 7.80 1.05
C VAL A 24 4.19 8.94 0.18
N ARG A 25 4.18 8.73 -1.13
CA ARG A 25 3.70 9.70 -2.12
C ARG A 25 2.30 9.33 -2.59
N ASP A 26 1.54 10.34 -3.00
CA ASP A 26 0.17 10.13 -3.45
C ASP A 26 0.05 9.47 -4.82
N ASN A 27 1.17 9.14 -5.44
CA ASN A 27 1.20 8.28 -6.62
C ASN A 27 1.35 6.79 -6.28
N GLY A 28 1.41 6.45 -4.99
CA GLY A 28 1.55 5.09 -4.51
C GLY A 28 2.99 4.64 -4.26
N ALA A 29 3.95 5.52 -4.44
CA ALA A 29 5.36 5.19 -4.17
C ALA A 29 5.66 5.28 -2.68
N ILE A 30 6.57 4.43 -2.22
CA ILE A 30 7.01 4.40 -0.83
C ILE A 30 8.53 4.41 -0.76
N LEU A 31 9.05 4.88 0.37
CA LEU A 31 10.48 4.85 0.69
C LEU A 31 10.61 4.47 2.16
N ARG A 32 11.36 3.40 2.42
CA ARG A 32 11.63 2.96 3.80
C ARG A 32 12.88 3.67 4.32
N HIS A 33 12.77 4.24 5.51
CA HIS A 33 13.90 4.89 6.14
C HIS A 33 14.81 3.88 6.84
N PRO A 34 16.13 4.10 6.85
CA PRO A 34 17.02 3.27 7.65
C PRO A 34 16.69 3.43 9.14
N LYS A 35 16.93 2.37 9.90
CA LYS A 35 16.78 2.46 11.35
C LYS A 35 17.99 3.19 11.95
N GLU A 36 17.73 3.99 12.98
CA GLU A 36 18.80 4.66 13.70
C GLU A 36 19.74 3.62 14.32
N ASN A 37 21.02 3.95 14.35
CA ASN A 37 22.06 3.12 14.96
C ASN A 37 22.18 1.73 14.34
N SER A 38 21.72 1.57 13.11
CA SER A 38 21.79 0.31 12.38
C SER A 38 22.39 0.53 11.01
N ARG A 39 22.97 -0.52 10.45
CA ARG A 39 23.48 -0.46 9.08
C ARG A 39 22.31 -0.30 8.12
N LYS A 40 22.47 0.55 7.12
CA LYS A 40 21.48 0.71 6.06
C LYS A 40 21.29 -0.62 5.30
N ARG A 41 20.03 -1.01 5.12
CA ARG A 41 19.69 -2.18 4.33
C ARG A 41 19.66 -1.81 2.84
N ALA A 42 19.79 -2.81 1.97
CA ALA A 42 19.90 -2.58 0.52
C ALA A 42 18.75 -1.78 -0.07
N ASN A 43 17.52 -1.97 0.45
CA ASN A 43 16.34 -1.30 -0.09
C ASN A 43 15.91 -0.06 0.69
N ASP A 44 16.73 0.40 1.63
CA ASP A 44 16.44 1.63 2.37
C ASP A 44 16.75 2.87 1.52
N ASN A 45 16.00 3.94 1.73
CA ASN A 45 16.17 5.23 1.05
C ASN A 45 15.96 5.17 -0.47
N ILE A 46 15.18 4.22 -0.95
CA ILE A 46 14.89 4.08 -2.38
C ILE A 46 13.39 4.16 -2.58
N TRP A 47 12.93 5.08 -3.43
CA TRP A 47 11.53 5.16 -3.80
C TRP A 47 11.17 4.00 -4.71
N THR A 48 10.03 3.38 -4.45
CA THR A 48 9.56 2.22 -5.22
C THR A 48 8.05 2.12 -5.16
N PHE A 49 7.45 1.55 -6.21
CA PHE A 49 6.03 1.17 -6.17
C PHE A 49 5.82 -0.22 -5.58
N GLY A 50 6.90 -0.94 -5.29
CA GLY A 50 6.85 -2.33 -4.87
C GLY A 50 7.11 -3.29 -6.01
N LYS A 51 7.14 -4.57 -5.70
CA LYS A 51 7.43 -5.62 -6.68
C LYS A 51 6.24 -6.52 -6.89
N GLU A 52 6.07 -6.98 -8.13
CA GLU A 52 5.11 -8.01 -8.47
C GLU A 52 5.59 -9.36 -7.97
N ASN A 53 4.67 -10.26 -7.74
CA ASN A 53 4.98 -11.63 -7.36
C ASN A 53 4.00 -12.58 -8.05
N ASN A 54 4.29 -13.89 -8.00
CA ASN A 54 3.47 -14.89 -8.69
C ASN A 54 2.33 -15.45 -7.84
N GLN A 55 2.24 -15.06 -6.58
CA GLN A 55 1.31 -15.66 -5.63
C GLN A 55 0.02 -14.88 -5.46
N ASN A 56 0.08 -13.58 -5.67
CA ASN A 56 -1.10 -12.73 -5.53
C ASN A 56 -0.94 -11.46 -6.37
N PRO A 57 -2.02 -10.70 -6.60
CA PRO A 57 -1.97 -9.53 -7.49
C PRO A 57 -1.41 -8.27 -6.83
N TYR A 58 -1.07 -8.32 -5.55
CA TYR A 58 -0.65 -7.12 -4.82
C TYR A 58 0.83 -6.83 -5.01
N LEU A 59 1.19 -5.54 -5.00
CA LEU A 59 2.59 -5.13 -4.98
C LEU A 59 3.14 -5.29 -3.55
N LEU A 60 4.36 -5.82 -3.45
CA LEU A 60 5.01 -6.09 -2.17
C LEU A 60 6.30 -5.31 -2.03
N PHE A 61 6.63 -4.94 -0.79
CA PHE A 61 7.93 -4.41 -0.43
C PHE A 61 8.42 -5.15 0.81
N ALA A 62 9.54 -5.87 0.68
CA ALA A 62 10.11 -6.66 1.79
C ALA A 62 9.04 -7.55 2.46
N GLY A 63 8.19 -8.17 1.66
CA GLY A 63 7.14 -9.06 2.14
C GLY A 63 5.89 -8.36 2.65
N VAL A 64 5.85 -7.04 2.62
CA VAL A 64 4.70 -6.25 3.11
C VAL A 64 3.91 -5.72 1.92
N ARG A 65 2.59 -5.74 2.02
CA ARG A 65 1.74 -5.20 0.97
C ARG A 65 1.79 -3.68 0.95
N VAL A 66 2.20 -3.11 -0.18
CA VAL A 66 2.41 -1.66 -0.31
C VAL A 66 1.12 -0.88 -0.04
N HIS A 67 -0.04 -1.39 -0.46
CA HIS A 67 -1.30 -0.67 -0.24
C HIS A 67 -1.59 -0.42 1.24
N ARG A 68 -1.13 -1.30 2.13
CA ARG A 68 -1.32 -1.10 3.57
C ARG A 68 -0.48 0.06 4.09
N ILE A 69 0.74 0.20 3.57
CA ILE A 69 1.62 1.31 3.93
C ILE A 69 1.01 2.63 3.46
N VAL A 70 0.55 2.68 2.21
CA VAL A 70 -0.06 3.88 1.64
C VAL A 70 -1.33 4.26 2.41
N ALA A 71 -2.19 3.30 2.70
CA ALA A 71 -3.42 3.58 3.45
C ALA A 71 -3.11 4.11 4.85
N THR A 72 -2.14 3.55 5.53
CA THR A 72 -1.74 4.03 6.86
C THR A 72 -1.29 5.48 6.82
N ALA A 73 -0.50 5.87 5.81
CA ALA A 73 0.01 7.23 5.71
C ALA A 73 -1.09 8.25 5.39
N PHE A 74 -2.00 7.91 4.49
CA PHE A 74 -2.97 8.88 3.96
C PHE A 74 -4.37 8.76 4.56
N LEU A 75 -4.78 7.58 4.98
CA LEU A 75 -6.11 7.34 5.55
C LEU A 75 -6.09 7.19 7.06
N GLY A 76 -4.90 7.05 7.65
CA GLY A 76 -4.75 6.81 9.08
C GLY A 76 -4.97 5.35 9.44
N GLU A 77 -5.01 5.07 10.74
CA GLU A 77 -5.20 3.72 11.24
C GLU A 77 -6.64 3.25 10.99
N PRO A 78 -6.85 1.94 10.75
CA PRO A 78 -8.20 1.43 10.64
C PRO A 78 -8.93 1.52 11.99
N PRO A 79 -10.27 1.55 11.99
CA PRO A 79 -11.03 1.58 13.24
C PRO A 79 -10.76 0.39 14.15
N ASN A 80 -10.50 -0.78 13.59
CA ASN A 80 -10.14 -1.97 14.35
C ASN A 80 -9.59 -3.04 13.41
N SER A 81 -9.24 -4.20 13.95
CA SER A 81 -8.58 -5.27 13.20
C SER A 81 -9.46 -6.00 12.17
N THR A 82 -10.77 -5.71 12.16
CA THR A 82 -11.67 -6.33 11.17
C THR A 82 -11.63 -5.61 9.82
N TYR A 83 -10.96 -4.46 9.74
CA TYR A 83 -10.89 -3.68 8.51
C TYR A 83 -9.71 -4.10 7.64
N VAL A 84 -9.93 -4.02 6.34
CA VAL A 84 -8.89 -4.27 5.33
C VAL A 84 -8.88 -3.11 4.35
N VAL A 85 -7.78 -2.96 3.62
CA VAL A 85 -7.68 -1.94 2.58
C VAL A 85 -8.34 -2.48 1.31
N ASP A 86 -9.23 -1.69 0.74
CA ASP A 86 -9.91 -2.00 -0.50
C ASP A 86 -9.45 -1.05 -1.61
N HIS A 87 -9.23 -1.60 -2.81
CA HIS A 87 -8.95 -0.82 -4.01
C HIS A 87 -10.29 -0.51 -4.68
N LYS A 88 -10.69 0.77 -4.69
CA LYS A 88 -12.02 1.17 -5.19
C LYS A 88 -12.28 0.72 -6.62
N ASP A 89 -11.26 0.78 -7.47
CA ASP A 89 -11.37 0.37 -8.88
C ASP A 89 -11.10 -1.12 -9.09
N THR A 90 -10.88 -1.89 -8.01
CA THR A 90 -10.51 -3.31 -8.03
C THR A 90 -9.14 -3.62 -8.64
N ASN A 91 -8.38 -2.60 -9.01
CA ASN A 91 -7.02 -2.79 -9.51
C ASN A 91 -6.04 -2.80 -8.34
N CYS A 92 -5.55 -3.98 -7.99
CA CYS A 92 -4.68 -4.18 -6.84
C CYS A 92 -3.32 -3.50 -6.95
N ARG A 93 -2.99 -2.96 -8.10
CA ARG A 93 -1.74 -2.26 -8.34
C ARG A 93 -1.88 -0.75 -8.34
N ASN A 94 -3.11 -0.24 -8.30
CA ASN A 94 -3.37 1.20 -8.20
C ASN A 94 -3.43 1.60 -6.74
N ASN A 95 -2.26 1.90 -6.17
CA ASN A 95 -2.12 2.23 -4.75
C ASN A 95 -2.15 3.73 -4.47
N ARG A 96 -2.80 4.51 -5.34
CA ARG A 96 -3.02 5.92 -5.05
C ARG A 96 -4.01 6.05 -3.88
N PRO A 97 -3.77 6.96 -2.93
CA PRO A 97 -4.64 7.08 -1.75
C PRO A 97 -6.11 7.29 -2.08
N GLU A 98 -6.40 8.05 -3.13
CA GLU A 98 -7.78 8.31 -3.55
C GLU A 98 -8.51 7.04 -4.02
N ASN A 99 -7.75 5.99 -4.37
CA ASN A 99 -8.29 4.69 -4.78
C ASN A 99 -8.41 3.70 -3.63
N LEU A 100 -7.95 4.05 -2.44
CA LEU A 100 -7.94 3.16 -1.28
C LEU A 100 -8.99 3.58 -0.27
N GLN A 101 -9.53 2.59 0.44
CA GLN A 101 -10.46 2.84 1.53
C GLN A 101 -10.41 1.69 2.54
N TRP A 102 -10.81 1.97 3.77
CA TRP A 102 -10.97 0.92 4.78
C TRP A 102 -12.37 0.34 4.67
N LEU A 103 -12.45 -0.97 4.52
CA LEU A 103 -13.71 -1.72 4.59
C LEU A 103 -13.55 -2.87 5.56
N THR A 104 -14.65 -3.30 6.17
CA THR A 104 -14.62 -4.56 6.90
C THR A 104 -14.45 -5.70 5.91
N ARG A 105 -14.01 -6.86 6.41
CA ARG A 105 -13.86 -8.03 5.53
C ARG A 105 -15.18 -8.42 4.90
N LEU A 106 -16.27 -8.29 5.64
CA LEU A 106 -17.59 -8.59 5.11
C LEU A 106 -17.98 -7.62 4.00
N GLU A 107 -17.80 -6.32 4.23
CA GLU A 107 -18.09 -5.31 3.21
C GLU A 107 -17.28 -5.53 1.94
N ASN A 108 -15.99 -5.85 2.10
CA ASN A 108 -15.12 -6.12 0.98
C ASN A 108 -15.57 -7.35 0.19
N ALA A 109 -15.96 -8.41 0.86
CA ALA A 109 -16.46 -9.62 0.23
C ALA A 109 -17.77 -9.36 -0.52
N LEU A 110 -18.67 -8.58 0.06
CA LEU A 110 -19.95 -8.26 -0.57
C LEU A 110 -19.80 -7.34 -1.78
N LYS A 111 -18.84 -6.44 -1.72
CA LYS A 111 -18.55 -5.53 -2.84
C LYS A 111 -17.99 -6.27 -4.05
N ASN A 112 -17.26 -7.36 -3.84
CA ASN A 112 -16.53 -8.06 -4.89
C ASN A 112 -17.35 -9.23 -5.44
N PRO A 113 -18.06 -9.07 -6.56
CA PRO A 113 -18.93 -10.14 -7.10
C PRO A 113 -18.18 -11.40 -7.48
N ILE A 114 -16.93 -11.28 -7.90
CA ILE A 114 -16.11 -12.43 -8.28
C ILE A 114 -15.85 -13.31 -7.06
N THR A 115 -15.51 -12.69 -5.94
CA THR A 115 -15.28 -13.42 -4.69
C THR A 115 -16.55 -14.14 -4.25
N ARG A 116 -17.70 -13.49 -4.34
CA ARG A 116 -18.98 -14.12 -3.96
C ARG A 116 -19.30 -15.32 -4.83
N LYS A 117 -19.02 -15.23 -6.13
CA LYS A 117 -19.34 -16.32 -7.07
C LYS A 117 -18.50 -17.56 -6.84
N LYS A 118 -17.37 -17.44 -6.20
CA LYS A 118 -16.48 -18.57 -5.93
C LYS A 118 -16.89 -19.39 -4.71
N ASN A 119 -17.80 -18.89 -3.95
CA ASN A 119 -18.24 -19.55 -2.71
C ASN A 119 -19.35 -20.53 -2.97
#